data_5763a2419940721e994de7616b7b15af
#
_entry.id   5763a2419940721e994de7616b7b15af
#
_cell.length_a   1.000
_cell.length_b   1.000
_cell.length_c   1.000
_cell.angle_alpha   90.00
_cell.angle_beta   90.00
_cell.angle_gamma   90.00
#
_symmetry.space_group_name_H-M   'P 1'
#
loop_
_entity.id
_entity.type
_entity.pdbx_description
1 polymer ?
#
loop_
_entity_poly.entity_id
_entity_poly.type
_entity_poly.pdbx_seq_one_letter_code
_entity_poly.pdbx_strand_id
1 'polypeptide(L)'
;MLTVIVCCRDKMTGMAAVIRQTPKGRIHSAGAKLIACFLLTVTSAVLLYGMVLLTGTIRFGLGDLSRCIQSIPQFTLCNINMTVGEYLVIHFLFKTSAFFIVVVVMMIICTFLKNVAAAFAVISVCSGVSIWLYTSISDISAYNILKYINFCCFISPHQLFYRYYHLNIFGKPVSALTVCVITTVIILIMALLIYFAVYCSRRAISASGKISEIFSYITVKRKLSANFVVNEVYKTAIAGKALLV
;
A
#
# COMPACT_ATOMS: atom_id res chain seq x y z
N MET A 1 4.29 7.44 -6.42
CA MET A 1 4.76 7.74 -7.78
C MET A 1 6.23 7.33 -7.98
N LEU A 2 7.18 7.77 -7.15
CA LEU A 2 8.61 7.41 -7.25
C LEU A 2 8.87 5.89 -7.29
N THR A 3 8.18 5.11 -6.46
CA THR A 3 8.31 3.65 -6.42
C THR A 3 7.95 2.96 -7.74
N VAL A 4 6.94 3.47 -8.44
CA VAL A 4 6.53 2.94 -9.76
C VAL A 4 7.59 3.25 -10.82
N ILE A 5 8.15 4.45 -10.78
CA ILE A 5 9.24 4.85 -11.68
C ILE A 5 10.44 3.90 -11.49
N VAL A 6 10.84 3.64 -10.23
CA VAL A 6 11.94 2.71 -9.93
C VAL A 6 11.65 1.30 -10.45
N CYS A 7 10.42 0.82 -10.29
CA CYS A 7 10.05 -0.54 -10.73
C CYS A 7 9.89 -0.68 -12.24
N CYS A 8 9.33 0.34 -12.90
CA CYS A 8 9.05 0.30 -14.33
C CYS A 8 10.23 0.73 -15.21
N ARG A 9 11.22 1.46 -14.67
CA ARG A 9 12.35 2.01 -15.42
C ARG A 9 13.08 0.95 -16.27
N ASP A 10 13.39 -0.21 -15.69
CA ASP A 10 14.10 -1.27 -16.41
C ASP A 10 13.28 -1.87 -17.56
N LYS A 11 11.94 -1.81 -17.45
CA LYS A 11 11.07 -2.27 -18.53
C LYS A 11 10.99 -1.24 -19.66
N MET A 12 10.98 0.05 -19.30
CA MET A 12 10.94 1.15 -20.26
C MET A 12 12.25 1.28 -21.04
N THR A 13 13.39 1.02 -20.37
CA THR A 13 14.73 1.07 -21.00
C THR A 13 15.12 -0.23 -21.72
N GLY A 14 14.29 -1.28 -21.68
CA GLY A 14 14.63 -2.60 -22.26
C GLY A 14 15.66 -3.41 -21.47
N MET A 15 16.28 -2.83 -20.43
CA MET A 15 17.31 -3.47 -19.60
C MET A 15 16.78 -4.69 -18.83
N ALA A 16 15.47 -4.80 -18.63
CA ALA A 16 14.86 -5.91 -17.92
C ALA A 16 15.15 -7.27 -18.59
N ALA A 17 15.30 -7.31 -19.92
CA ALA A 17 15.63 -8.53 -20.64
C ALA A 17 17.06 -8.99 -20.35
N VAL A 18 18.01 -8.05 -20.34
CA VAL A 18 19.44 -8.32 -20.08
C VAL A 18 19.66 -8.80 -18.63
N ILE A 19 19.09 -8.09 -17.66
CA ILE A 19 19.19 -8.44 -16.22
C ILE A 19 18.61 -9.84 -15.96
N ARG A 20 17.55 -10.22 -16.68
CA ARG A 20 16.89 -11.52 -16.50
C ARG A 20 17.60 -12.70 -17.15
N GLN A 21 18.56 -12.49 -18.02
CA GLN A 21 19.34 -13.57 -18.63
C GLN A 21 20.30 -14.20 -17.62
N THR A 22 20.78 -13.45 -16.64
CA THR A 22 21.67 -13.94 -15.60
C THR A 22 20.90 -14.50 -14.40
N PRO A 23 21.14 -15.78 -13.98
CA PRO A 23 20.38 -16.40 -12.87
C PRO A 23 20.54 -15.66 -11.54
N LYS A 24 21.76 -15.23 -11.22
CA LYS A 24 22.05 -14.43 -10.00
C LYS A 24 21.51 -12.99 -10.11
N GLY A 25 21.48 -12.39 -11.29
CA GLY A 25 21.03 -11.02 -11.52
C GLY A 25 19.57 -10.80 -11.17
N ARG A 26 18.70 -11.81 -11.28
CA ARG A 26 17.27 -11.71 -10.93
C ARG A 26 17.04 -11.45 -9.46
N ILE A 27 17.63 -12.29 -8.61
CA ILE A 27 17.44 -12.20 -7.15
C ILE A 27 18.09 -10.92 -6.61
N HIS A 28 19.31 -10.62 -7.05
CA HIS A 28 20.00 -9.39 -6.63
C HIS A 28 19.27 -8.12 -7.08
N SER A 29 18.77 -8.09 -8.30
CA SER A 29 17.98 -6.94 -8.80
C SER A 29 16.64 -6.81 -8.06
N ALA A 30 15.96 -7.92 -7.75
CA ALA A 30 14.74 -7.90 -6.94
C ALA A 30 15.01 -7.34 -5.54
N GLY A 31 16.06 -7.84 -4.88
CA GLY A 31 16.46 -7.38 -3.56
C GLY A 31 16.87 -5.90 -3.54
N ALA A 32 17.70 -5.47 -4.49
CA ALA A 32 18.11 -4.07 -4.59
C ALA A 32 16.93 -3.11 -4.77
N LYS A 33 15.97 -3.46 -5.62
CA LYS A 33 14.74 -2.68 -5.80
C LYS A 33 13.88 -2.63 -4.54
N LEU A 34 13.76 -3.77 -3.86
CA LEU A 34 13.01 -3.86 -2.61
C LEU A 34 13.63 -2.96 -1.53
N ILE A 35 14.96 -3.00 -1.37
CA ILE A 35 15.68 -2.15 -0.43
C ILE A 35 15.51 -0.67 -0.79
N ALA A 36 15.67 -0.31 -2.07
CA ALA A 36 15.47 1.06 -2.53
C ALA A 36 14.04 1.56 -2.25
N CYS A 37 13.03 0.74 -2.54
CA CYS A 37 11.64 1.07 -2.25
C CYS A 37 11.35 1.13 -0.74
N PHE A 38 11.97 0.28 0.07
CA PHE A 38 11.88 0.34 1.53
C PHE A 38 12.43 1.66 2.07
N LEU A 39 13.65 2.03 1.66
CA LEU A 39 14.27 3.29 2.06
C LEU A 39 13.42 4.51 1.65
N LEU A 40 12.90 4.51 0.41
CA LEU A 40 11.98 5.56 -0.05
C LEU A 40 10.70 5.63 0.78
N THR A 41 10.17 4.48 1.21
CA THR A 41 8.97 4.44 2.05
C THR A 41 9.25 4.99 3.43
N VAL A 42 10.34 4.59 4.05
CA VAL A 42 10.75 5.08 5.39
C VAL A 42 11.02 6.59 5.34
N THR A 43 11.80 7.05 4.37
CA THR A 43 12.11 8.50 4.25
C THR A 43 10.84 9.32 4.01
N SER A 44 9.94 8.88 3.14
CA SER A 44 8.67 9.58 2.92
C SER A 44 7.76 9.56 4.16
N ALA A 45 7.72 8.45 4.90
CA ALA A 45 6.96 8.35 6.13
C ALA A 45 7.52 9.29 7.22
N VAL A 46 8.84 9.32 7.40
CA VAL A 46 9.51 10.24 8.34
C VAL A 46 9.24 11.69 7.99
N LEU A 47 9.34 12.06 6.71
CA LEU A 47 9.07 13.44 6.28
C LEU A 47 7.60 13.83 6.53
N LEU A 48 6.64 13.01 6.10
CA LEU A 48 5.23 13.31 6.26
C LEU A 48 4.82 13.34 7.73
N TYR A 49 5.23 12.35 8.50
CA TYR A 49 4.88 12.27 9.91
C TYR A 49 5.61 13.32 10.74
N GLY A 50 6.88 13.58 10.42
CA GLY A 50 7.68 14.65 11.02
C GLY A 50 7.07 16.02 10.78
N MET A 51 6.60 16.32 9.56
CA MET A 51 5.90 17.58 9.26
C MET A 51 4.62 17.74 10.09
N VAL A 52 3.83 16.68 10.25
CA VAL A 52 2.61 16.70 11.07
C VAL A 52 2.96 16.95 12.54
N LEU A 53 3.95 16.26 13.08
CA LEU A 53 4.41 16.47 14.45
C LEU A 53 4.95 17.89 14.65
N LEU A 54 5.77 18.37 13.70
CA LEU A 54 6.37 19.69 13.77
C LEU A 54 5.31 20.81 13.75
N THR A 55 4.32 20.70 12.88
CA THR A 55 3.21 21.66 12.86
C THR A 55 2.36 21.59 14.14
N GLY A 56 2.15 20.40 14.68
CA GLY A 56 1.47 20.21 15.96
C GLY A 56 2.23 20.86 17.13
N THR A 57 3.56 20.63 17.18
CA THR A 57 4.41 21.18 18.25
C THR A 57 4.53 22.69 18.19
N ILE A 58 4.59 23.29 17.00
CA ILE A 58 4.64 24.75 16.85
C ILE A 58 3.32 25.40 17.31
N ARG A 59 2.17 24.76 17.02
CA ARG A 59 0.86 25.33 17.36
C ARG A 59 0.40 25.10 18.79
N PHE A 60 0.68 23.92 19.33
CA PHE A 60 0.09 23.45 20.59
C PHE A 60 1.14 23.11 21.65
N GLY A 61 2.41 23.11 21.31
CA GLY A 61 3.49 22.57 22.14
C GLY A 61 3.56 21.03 22.07
N LEU A 62 4.69 20.47 22.49
CA LEU A 62 4.88 19.01 22.47
C LEU A 62 4.14 18.30 23.61
N GLY A 63 3.81 19.03 24.67
CA GLY A 63 3.25 18.45 25.88
C GLY A 63 4.21 17.49 26.59
N ASP A 64 3.73 16.81 27.62
CA ASP A 64 4.49 15.79 28.33
C ASP A 64 4.29 14.42 27.67
N LEU A 65 5.33 13.92 27.00
CA LEU A 65 5.34 12.62 26.29
C LEU A 65 5.37 11.43 27.26
N SER A 66 5.79 11.62 28.50
CA SER A 66 5.81 10.58 29.52
C SER A 66 4.43 10.33 30.16
N ARG A 67 3.49 11.21 29.87
CA ARG A 67 2.11 11.12 30.33
C ARG A 67 1.42 9.85 29.82
N CYS A 68 0.61 9.25 30.67
CA CYS A 68 -0.19 8.08 30.29
C CYS A 68 -1.21 8.45 29.20
N ILE A 69 -1.36 7.60 28.17
CA ILE A 69 -2.27 7.85 27.04
C ILE A 69 -3.73 8.00 27.49
N GLN A 70 -4.14 7.30 28.54
CA GLN A 70 -5.50 7.37 29.11
C GLN A 70 -5.87 8.74 29.66
N SER A 71 -4.88 9.62 29.88
CA SER A 71 -5.13 11.02 30.30
C SER A 71 -5.68 11.89 29.17
N ILE A 72 -5.66 11.39 27.93
CA ILE A 72 -6.25 12.09 26.78
C ILE A 72 -7.71 11.64 26.65
N PRO A 73 -8.69 12.57 26.55
CA PRO A 73 -10.12 12.25 26.56
C PRO A 73 -10.54 11.20 25.52
N GLN A 74 -9.85 11.14 24.38
CA GLN A 74 -10.17 10.19 23.31
C GLN A 74 -9.74 8.75 23.64
N PHE A 75 -8.76 8.57 24.52
CA PHE A 75 -8.17 7.27 24.86
C PHE A 75 -8.48 6.79 26.28
N THR A 76 -9.46 7.38 26.94
CA THR A 76 -9.85 7.01 28.32
C THR A 76 -10.24 5.54 28.45
N LEU A 77 -10.79 4.94 27.40
CA LEU A 77 -11.20 3.52 27.36
C LEU A 77 -10.12 2.58 26.84
N CYS A 78 -8.90 3.08 26.65
CA CYS A 78 -7.77 2.26 26.23
C CYS A 78 -7.34 1.32 27.39
N ASN A 79 -7.26 0.02 27.10
CA ASN A 79 -6.86 -1.00 28.10
C ASN A 79 -5.35 -1.24 28.16
N ILE A 80 -4.56 -0.50 27.40
CA ILE A 80 -3.12 -0.70 27.29
C ILE A 80 -2.43 0.43 28.05
N ASN A 81 -1.64 0.06 29.06
CA ASN A 81 -0.81 1.01 29.79
C ASN A 81 0.39 1.39 28.93
N MET A 82 0.33 2.54 28.30
CA MET A 82 1.42 3.10 27.51
C MET A 82 1.49 4.61 27.67
N THR A 83 2.66 5.15 27.43
CA THR A 83 2.89 6.60 27.39
C THR A 83 2.48 7.18 26.05
N VAL A 84 2.26 8.49 26.00
CA VAL A 84 1.98 9.20 24.74
C VAL A 84 3.13 9.03 23.75
N GLY A 85 4.38 9.04 24.24
CA GLY A 85 5.56 8.81 23.40
C GLY A 85 5.58 7.42 22.77
N GLU A 86 5.32 6.37 23.54
CA GLU A 86 5.21 4.99 23.03
C GLU A 86 4.10 4.84 22.00
N TYR A 87 2.95 5.46 22.23
CA TYR A 87 1.86 5.48 21.27
C TYR A 87 2.27 6.12 19.94
N LEU A 88 2.98 7.25 19.95
CA LEU A 88 3.46 7.91 18.73
C LEU A 88 4.40 7.02 17.93
N VAL A 89 5.32 6.31 18.61
CA VAL A 89 6.24 5.36 17.96
C VAL A 89 5.47 4.18 17.34
N ILE A 90 4.55 3.58 18.09
CA ILE A 90 3.74 2.48 17.61
C ILE A 90 2.89 2.92 16.41
N HIS A 91 2.27 4.08 16.49
CA HIS A 91 1.48 4.65 15.41
C HIS A 91 2.32 4.88 14.14
N PHE A 92 3.54 5.41 14.29
CA PHE A 92 4.47 5.57 13.17
C PHE A 92 4.86 4.23 12.54
N LEU A 93 5.17 3.21 13.35
CA LEU A 93 5.53 1.87 12.86
C LEU A 93 4.36 1.21 12.11
N PHE A 94 3.14 1.30 12.63
CA PHE A 94 1.95 0.78 11.93
C PHE A 94 1.75 1.45 10.57
N LYS A 95 1.81 2.77 10.51
CA LYS A 95 1.66 3.51 9.24
C LYS A 95 2.76 3.17 8.25
N THR A 96 4.01 3.12 8.71
CA THR A 96 5.15 2.79 7.84
C THR A 96 5.02 1.37 7.29
N SER A 97 4.62 0.39 8.11
CA SER A 97 4.39 -0.98 7.65
C SER A 97 3.24 -1.07 6.64
N ALA A 98 2.15 -0.34 6.86
CA ALA A 98 1.03 -0.27 5.93
C ALA A 98 1.47 0.30 4.57
N PHE A 99 2.17 1.43 4.55
CA PHE A 99 2.70 2.02 3.32
C PHE A 99 3.66 1.07 2.60
N PHE A 100 4.51 0.35 3.35
CA PHE A 100 5.42 -0.61 2.75
C PHE A 100 4.69 -1.79 2.11
N ILE A 101 3.63 -2.31 2.73
CA ILE A 101 2.77 -3.35 2.12
C ILE A 101 2.19 -2.86 0.79
N VAL A 102 1.66 -1.65 0.74
CA VAL A 102 1.14 -1.06 -0.52
C VAL A 102 2.22 -0.98 -1.58
N VAL A 103 3.42 -0.54 -1.20
CA VAL A 103 4.56 -0.45 -2.12
C VAL A 103 4.93 -1.82 -2.67
N VAL A 104 4.98 -2.87 -1.83
CA VAL A 104 5.27 -4.24 -2.29
C VAL A 104 4.17 -4.75 -3.23
N VAL A 105 2.90 -4.54 -2.92
CA VAL A 105 1.79 -4.89 -3.81
C VAL A 105 1.90 -4.15 -5.14
N MET A 106 2.24 -2.86 -5.10
CA MET A 106 2.48 -2.05 -6.30
C MET A 106 3.64 -2.61 -7.13
N MET A 107 4.74 -3.05 -6.50
CA MET A 107 5.85 -3.71 -7.17
C MET A 107 5.40 -5.00 -7.87
N ILE A 108 4.55 -5.82 -7.22
CA ILE A 108 3.99 -7.04 -7.82
C ILE A 108 3.17 -6.67 -9.07
N ILE A 109 2.26 -5.72 -8.97
CA ILE A 109 1.42 -5.26 -10.08
C ILE A 109 2.28 -4.73 -11.23
N CYS A 110 3.32 -3.94 -10.95
CA CYS A 110 4.26 -3.44 -11.93
C CYS A 110 5.06 -4.55 -12.62
N THR A 111 5.21 -5.74 -12.02
CA THR A 111 5.86 -6.87 -12.73
C THR A 111 4.96 -7.46 -13.82
N PHE A 112 3.64 -7.37 -13.69
CA PHE A 112 2.68 -7.85 -14.69
C PHE A 112 2.35 -6.79 -15.74
N LEU A 113 2.21 -5.53 -15.33
CA LEU A 113 1.81 -4.44 -16.21
C LEU A 113 3.03 -3.71 -16.77
N LYS A 114 2.99 -3.38 -18.08
CA LYS A 114 3.99 -2.53 -18.73
C LYS A 114 3.64 -1.04 -18.57
N ASN A 115 2.36 -0.74 -18.44
CA ASN A 115 1.85 0.62 -18.39
C ASN A 115 1.72 1.07 -16.93
N VAL A 116 2.40 2.16 -16.60
CA VAL A 116 2.39 2.80 -15.27
C VAL A 116 0.98 3.27 -14.91
N ALA A 117 0.26 3.89 -15.86
CA ALA A 117 -1.10 4.39 -15.63
C ALA A 117 -2.08 3.24 -15.29
N ALA A 118 -1.96 2.09 -15.97
CA ALA A 118 -2.78 0.92 -15.67
C ALA A 118 -2.50 0.37 -14.25
N ALA A 119 -1.24 0.38 -13.82
CA ALA A 119 -0.88 -0.04 -12.46
C ALA A 119 -1.51 0.89 -11.40
N PHE A 120 -1.48 2.20 -11.62
CA PHE A 120 -2.15 3.17 -10.74
C PHE A 120 -3.65 2.97 -10.71
N ALA A 121 -4.30 2.78 -11.86
CA ALA A 121 -5.75 2.54 -11.94
C ALA A 121 -6.15 1.30 -11.11
N VAL A 122 -5.43 0.19 -11.26
CA VAL A 122 -5.70 -1.04 -10.49
C VAL A 122 -5.57 -0.79 -9.00
N ILE A 123 -4.50 -0.10 -8.56
CA ILE A 123 -4.28 0.18 -7.14
C ILE A 123 -5.36 1.12 -6.59
N SER A 124 -5.75 2.14 -7.36
CA SER A 124 -6.82 3.07 -6.96
C SER A 124 -8.16 2.34 -6.77
N VAL A 125 -8.48 1.41 -7.66
CA VAL A 125 -9.69 0.59 -7.54
C VAL A 125 -9.62 -0.33 -6.31
N CYS A 126 -8.50 -1.02 -6.11
CA CYS A 126 -8.31 -1.89 -4.93
C CYS A 126 -8.39 -1.08 -3.62
N SER A 127 -7.79 0.10 -3.58
CA SER A 127 -7.85 1.00 -2.42
C SER A 127 -9.28 1.49 -2.18
N GLY A 128 -10.00 1.87 -3.24
CA GLY A 128 -11.39 2.29 -3.15
C GLY A 128 -12.31 1.20 -2.60
N VAL A 129 -12.17 -0.03 -3.09
CA VAL A 129 -12.91 -1.20 -2.58
C VAL A 129 -12.59 -1.46 -1.12
N SER A 130 -11.31 -1.36 -0.73
CA SER A 130 -10.89 -1.53 0.67
C SER A 130 -11.51 -0.48 1.59
N ILE A 131 -11.51 0.79 1.18
CA ILE A 131 -12.15 1.88 1.94
C ILE A 131 -13.65 1.64 2.07
N TRP A 132 -14.30 1.28 0.97
CA TRP A 132 -15.73 0.99 0.97
C TRP A 132 -16.09 -0.17 1.91
N LEU A 133 -15.36 -1.27 1.85
CA LEU A 133 -15.54 -2.40 2.79
C LEU A 133 -15.35 -1.97 4.25
N TYR A 134 -14.31 -1.17 4.52
CA TYR A 134 -14.01 -0.71 5.87
C TYR A 134 -15.12 0.17 6.45
N THR A 135 -15.71 1.04 5.63
CA THR A 135 -16.78 1.95 6.06
C THR A 135 -18.16 1.26 6.12
N SER A 136 -18.40 0.23 5.30
CA SER A 136 -19.70 -0.46 5.23
C SER A 136 -19.87 -1.51 6.33
N ILE A 137 -18.78 -2.06 6.89
CA ILE A 137 -18.88 -3.10 7.93
C ILE A 137 -19.04 -2.45 9.30
N SER A 138 -20.18 -2.73 9.96
CA SER A 138 -20.43 -2.30 11.34
C SER A 138 -19.59 -3.10 12.34
N ASP A 139 -19.18 -2.46 13.46
CA ASP A 139 -18.41 -3.10 14.53
C ASP A 139 -19.15 -4.23 15.24
N ILE A 140 -20.50 -4.28 15.12
CA ILE A 140 -21.37 -5.28 15.75
C ILE A 140 -21.61 -6.49 14.81
N SER A 141 -21.21 -6.40 13.55
CA SER A 141 -21.45 -7.43 12.55
C SER A 141 -20.63 -8.70 12.82
N ALA A 142 -21.21 -9.88 12.49
CA ALA A 142 -20.47 -11.16 12.48
C ALA A 142 -19.23 -11.14 11.56
N TYR A 143 -19.22 -10.25 10.55
CA TYR A 143 -18.11 -10.06 9.60
C TYR A 143 -17.06 -9.04 10.07
N ASN A 144 -17.10 -8.64 11.34
CA ASN A 144 -16.20 -7.66 11.93
C ASN A 144 -14.71 -8.03 11.74
N ILE A 145 -14.37 -9.31 11.69
CA ILE A 145 -13.01 -9.80 11.42
C ILE A 145 -12.47 -9.23 10.09
N LEU A 146 -13.30 -9.14 9.05
CA LEU A 146 -12.89 -8.59 7.74
C LEU A 146 -12.49 -7.11 7.85
N LYS A 147 -13.09 -6.35 8.74
CA LYS A 147 -12.74 -4.95 8.99
C LYS A 147 -11.32 -4.83 9.55
N TYR A 148 -10.94 -5.70 10.50
CA TYR A 148 -9.62 -5.66 11.16
C TYR A 148 -8.51 -6.31 10.32
N ILE A 149 -8.84 -7.15 9.35
CA ILE A 149 -7.89 -7.67 8.35
C ILE A 149 -7.69 -6.67 7.20
N ASN A 150 -8.62 -5.72 7.05
CA ASN A 150 -8.59 -4.77 5.94
C ASN A 150 -7.39 -3.83 6.07
N PHE A 151 -6.77 -3.53 4.92
CA PHE A 151 -5.66 -2.60 4.77
C PHE A 151 -5.93 -1.21 5.39
N CYS A 152 -7.17 -0.71 5.33
CA CYS A 152 -7.54 0.58 5.92
C CYS A 152 -7.36 0.63 7.44
N CYS A 153 -7.51 -0.50 8.15
CA CYS A 153 -7.28 -0.56 9.59
C CYS A 153 -5.82 -0.26 9.95
N PHE A 154 -4.87 -0.67 9.08
CA PHE A 154 -3.44 -0.43 9.29
C PHE A 154 -3.04 1.02 9.02
N ILE A 155 -3.76 1.73 8.17
CA ILE A 155 -3.54 3.17 7.91
C ILE A 155 -4.08 4.02 9.06
N SER A 156 -5.18 3.60 9.69
CA SER A 156 -5.85 4.31 10.78
C SER A 156 -5.80 3.54 12.09
N PRO A 157 -4.61 3.27 12.65
CA PRO A 157 -4.46 2.42 13.84
C PRO A 157 -5.04 3.06 15.11
N HIS A 158 -5.32 4.38 15.12
CA HIS A 158 -5.88 5.09 16.27
C HIS A 158 -7.20 4.49 16.75
N GLN A 159 -8.03 3.93 15.85
CA GLN A 159 -9.29 3.30 16.23
C GLN A 159 -9.09 2.05 17.09
N LEU A 160 -7.98 1.33 16.94
CA LEU A 160 -7.65 0.16 17.74
C LEU A 160 -7.31 0.51 19.21
N PHE A 161 -6.94 1.77 19.47
CA PHE A 161 -6.57 2.27 20.80
C PHE A 161 -7.67 3.04 21.50
N TYR A 162 -8.76 3.43 20.81
CA TYR A 162 -9.88 4.16 21.45
C TYR A 162 -10.63 3.32 22.46
N ARG A 163 -10.88 2.05 22.14
CA ARG A 163 -11.62 1.11 23.00
C ARG A 163 -11.01 -0.25 22.90
N TYR A 164 -11.15 -1.02 23.96
CA TYR A 164 -10.83 -2.43 23.92
C TYR A 164 -11.88 -3.18 23.10
N TYR A 165 -11.43 -3.75 21.97
CA TYR A 165 -12.22 -4.66 21.17
C TYR A 165 -11.62 -6.06 21.24
N HIS A 166 -12.46 -7.04 21.50
CA HIS A 166 -12.08 -8.44 21.38
C HIS A 166 -12.85 -9.08 20.23
N LEU A 167 -12.16 -9.93 19.48
CA LEU A 167 -12.71 -10.73 18.41
C LEU A 167 -12.82 -12.15 18.88
N ASN A 168 -13.96 -12.79 18.67
CA ASN A 168 -14.12 -14.19 18.99
C ASN A 168 -13.54 -15.04 17.84
N ILE A 169 -12.35 -15.64 18.07
CA ILE A 169 -11.69 -16.51 17.12
C ILE A 169 -11.72 -17.92 17.70
N PHE A 170 -12.48 -18.82 17.06
CA PHE A 170 -12.68 -20.20 17.50
C PHE A 170 -13.09 -20.31 18.98
N GLY A 171 -14.00 -19.45 19.44
CA GLY A 171 -14.49 -19.48 20.82
C GLY A 171 -13.56 -18.83 21.87
N LYS A 172 -12.40 -18.28 21.47
CA LYS A 172 -11.49 -17.56 22.37
C LYS A 172 -11.53 -16.05 22.08
N PRO A 173 -11.67 -15.20 23.10
CA PRO A 173 -11.59 -13.75 22.93
C PRO A 173 -10.13 -13.35 22.74
N VAL A 174 -9.82 -12.81 21.55
CA VAL A 174 -8.50 -12.29 21.21
C VAL A 174 -8.60 -10.78 21.00
N SER A 175 -7.62 -10.01 21.49
CA SER A 175 -7.65 -8.56 21.31
C SER A 175 -7.53 -8.18 19.83
N ALA A 176 -8.31 -7.21 19.37
CA ALA A 176 -8.28 -6.73 17.98
C ALA A 176 -6.89 -6.22 17.58
N LEU A 177 -6.15 -5.62 18.51
CA LEU A 177 -4.79 -5.15 18.27
C LEU A 177 -3.84 -6.32 17.97
N THR A 178 -3.89 -7.42 18.75
CA THR A 178 -3.07 -8.61 18.51
C THR A 178 -3.37 -9.20 17.12
N VAL A 179 -4.65 -9.31 16.77
CA VAL A 179 -5.08 -9.79 15.44
C VAL A 179 -4.51 -8.89 14.34
N CYS A 180 -4.61 -7.58 14.52
CA CYS A 180 -4.10 -6.61 13.54
C CYS A 180 -2.57 -6.71 13.36
N VAL A 181 -1.80 -6.87 14.43
CA VAL A 181 -0.35 -7.06 14.35
C VAL A 181 -0.01 -8.35 13.61
N ILE A 182 -0.62 -9.47 14.01
CA ILE A 182 -0.37 -10.77 13.39
C ILE A 182 -0.72 -10.74 11.91
N THR A 183 -1.88 -10.20 11.53
CA THR A 183 -2.31 -10.10 10.13
C THR A 183 -1.39 -9.21 9.31
N THR A 184 -0.90 -8.09 9.87
CA THR A 184 0.06 -7.21 9.19
C THR A 184 1.36 -7.96 8.87
N VAL A 185 1.89 -8.72 9.83
CA VAL A 185 3.12 -9.50 9.63
C VAL A 185 2.90 -10.61 8.59
N ILE A 186 1.79 -11.33 8.67
CA ILE A 186 1.47 -12.40 7.71
C ILE A 186 1.31 -11.82 6.29
N ILE A 187 0.56 -10.72 6.13
CA ILE A 187 0.36 -10.07 4.83
C ILE A 187 1.69 -9.59 4.26
N LEU A 188 2.57 -9.00 5.09
CA LEU A 188 3.88 -8.54 4.67
C LEU A 188 4.74 -9.70 4.17
N ILE A 189 4.84 -10.79 4.93
CA ILE A 189 5.62 -11.98 4.54
C ILE A 189 5.07 -12.58 3.24
N MET A 190 3.76 -12.76 3.15
CA MET A 190 3.11 -13.28 1.94
C MET A 190 3.35 -12.39 0.73
N ALA A 191 3.23 -11.06 0.88
CA ALA A 191 3.50 -10.11 -0.21
C ALA A 191 4.96 -10.19 -0.67
N LEU A 192 5.91 -10.29 0.24
CA LEU A 192 7.33 -10.45 -0.10
C LEU A 192 7.60 -11.77 -0.83
N LEU A 193 7.05 -12.88 -0.36
CA LEU A 193 7.20 -14.19 -1.00
C LEU A 193 6.61 -14.17 -2.43
N ILE A 194 5.41 -13.61 -2.59
CA ILE A 194 4.77 -13.47 -3.91
C ILE A 194 5.62 -12.56 -4.81
N TYR A 195 6.14 -11.45 -4.29
CA TYR A 195 7.01 -10.55 -5.07
C TYR A 195 8.24 -11.29 -5.61
N PHE A 196 8.99 -12.02 -4.75
CA PHE A 196 10.15 -12.79 -5.19
C PHE A 196 9.77 -13.91 -6.17
N ALA A 197 8.70 -14.65 -5.88
CA ALA A 197 8.23 -15.72 -6.76
C ALA A 197 7.86 -15.19 -8.15
N VAL A 198 7.12 -14.09 -8.22
CA VAL A 198 6.69 -13.47 -9.49
C VAL A 198 7.87 -12.84 -10.22
N TYR A 199 8.74 -12.10 -9.52
CA TYR A 199 9.89 -11.44 -10.14
C TYR A 199 10.91 -12.45 -10.71
N CYS A 200 11.15 -13.55 -10.01
CA CYS A 200 12.11 -14.60 -10.44
C CYS A 200 11.51 -15.55 -11.49
N SER A 201 10.19 -15.62 -11.61
CA SER A 201 9.52 -16.53 -12.56
C SER A 201 9.76 -16.11 -14.01
N ARG A 202 10.11 -17.08 -14.85
CA ARG A 202 10.22 -16.86 -16.32
C ARG A 202 8.85 -16.59 -16.96
N ARG A 203 7.76 -17.12 -16.40
CA ARG A 203 6.39 -17.02 -16.95
C ARG A 203 5.80 -15.62 -16.84
N ALA A 204 6.28 -14.78 -15.92
CA ALA A 204 5.77 -13.42 -15.74
C ALA A 204 5.93 -12.54 -17.01
N ILE A 205 6.91 -12.85 -17.89
CA ILE A 205 7.11 -12.11 -19.14
C ILE A 205 5.99 -12.43 -20.15
N SER A 206 5.59 -13.70 -20.25
CA SER A 206 4.52 -14.14 -21.15
C SER A 206 3.14 -13.63 -20.73
N ALA A 207 2.86 -13.64 -19.42
CA ALA A 207 1.61 -13.10 -18.90
C ALA A 207 1.50 -11.57 -19.12
N SER A 208 2.61 -10.83 -18.96
CA SER A 208 2.66 -9.39 -19.25
C SER A 208 2.32 -9.07 -20.73
N GLY A 209 2.70 -9.92 -21.67
CA GLY A 209 2.33 -9.78 -23.09
C GLY A 209 0.82 -9.92 -23.29
N LYS A 210 0.21 -10.98 -22.76
CA LYS A 210 -1.23 -11.25 -22.90
C LYS A 210 -2.09 -10.17 -22.24
N ILE A 211 -1.74 -9.72 -21.03
CA ILE A 211 -2.48 -8.67 -20.32
C ILE A 211 -2.36 -7.34 -21.07
N SER A 212 -1.19 -6.98 -21.61
CA SER A 212 -1.03 -5.77 -22.40
C SER A 212 -1.79 -5.83 -23.73
N GLU A 213 -1.96 -7.01 -24.34
CA GLU A 213 -2.79 -7.22 -25.53
C GLU A 213 -4.28 -7.03 -25.22
N ILE A 214 -4.76 -7.55 -24.09
CA ILE A 214 -6.14 -7.34 -23.67
C ILE A 214 -6.41 -5.85 -23.43
N PHE A 215 -5.50 -5.13 -22.75
CA PHE A 215 -5.62 -3.69 -22.53
C PHE A 215 -5.54 -2.90 -23.83
N SER A 216 -4.64 -3.26 -24.75
CA SER A 216 -4.56 -2.61 -26.08
C SER A 216 -5.81 -2.89 -26.91
N TYR A 217 -6.38 -4.09 -26.82
CA TYR A 217 -7.62 -4.44 -27.51
C TYR A 217 -8.82 -3.65 -27.02
N ILE A 218 -8.91 -3.41 -25.71
CA ILE A 218 -9.97 -2.57 -25.10
C ILE A 218 -9.82 -1.11 -25.52
N THR A 219 -8.58 -0.61 -25.64
CA THR A 219 -8.31 0.79 -25.99
C THR A 219 -8.44 1.04 -27.49
N VAL A 220 -8.06 0.10 -28.35
CA VAL A 220 -8.09 0.25 -29.82
C VAL A 220 -9.51 0.08 -30.41
N LYS A 221 -10.40 -0.68 -29.76
CA LYS A 221 -11.73 -0.99 -30.32
C LYS A 221 -12.77 0.12 -30.18
N ARG A 222 -12.45 1.25 -29.53
CA ARG A 222 -13.37 2.35 -29.40
C ARG A 222 -13.32 3.22 -30.67
N LYS A 223 -14.38 3.17 -31.49
CA LYS A 223 -14.59 4.09 -32.61
C LYS A 223 -14.44 5.53 -32.11
N LEU A 224 -13.61 6.30 -32.79
CA LEU A 224 -13.47 7.75 -32.56
C LEU A 224 -14.85 8.39 -32.49
N SER A 225 -15.17 9.05 -31.40
CA SER A 225 -16.40 9.80 -31.24
C SER A 225 -16.36 11.07 -32.10
N ALA A 226 -17.51 11.46 -32.62
CA ALA A 226 -17.64 12.72 -33.36
C ALA A 226 -17.38 13.98 -32.50
N ASN A 227 -17.33 13.85 -31.17
CA ASN A 227 -17.04 14.93 -30.25
C ASN A 227 -15.54 15.22 -30.15
N PHE A 228 -15.14 16.41 -30.58
CA PHE A 228 -13.76 16.90 -30.55
C PHE A 228 -13.13 16.82 -29.14
N VAL A 229 -13.88 17.22 -28.10
CA VAL A 229 -13.40 17.20 -26.69
C VAL A 229 -13.09 15.78 -26.22
N VAL A 230 -13.93 14.80 -26.56
CA VAL A 230 -13.73 13.39 -26.20
C VAL A 230 -12.50 12.82 -26.91
N ASN A 231 -12.26 13.22 -28.15
CA ASN A 231 -11.08 12.81 -28.92
C ASN A 231 -9.79 13.44 -28.38
N GLU A 232 -9.82 14.70 -27.96
CA GLU A 232 -8.65 15.36 -27.35
C GLU A 232 -8.32 14.80 -25.96
N VAL A 233 -9.31 14.54 -25.14
CA VAL A 233 -9.12 13.82 -23.86
C VAL A 233 -8.57 12.42 -24.10
N TYR A 234 -9.04 11.73 -25.13
CA TYR A 234 -8.51 10.41 -25.50
C TYR A 234 -7.07 10.50 -26.00
N LYS A 235 -6.73 11.45 -26.86
CA LYS A 235 -5.36 11.67 -27.35
C LYS A 235 -4.40 12.05 -26.22
N THR A 236 -4.79 12.97 -25.36
CA THR A 236 -3.92 13.45 -24.27
C THR A 236 -3.79 12.43 -23.13
N ALA A 237 -4.87 11.76 -22.73
CA ALA A 237 -4.86 10.84 -21.58
C ALA A 237 -4.43 9.39 -21.95
N ILE A 238 -4.73 8.92 -23.15
CA ILE A 238 -4.61 7.50 -23.50
C ILE A 238 -3.64 7.25 -24.66
N ALA A 239 -3.74 8.00 -25.77
CA ALA A 239 -2.90 7.79 -26.96
C ALA A 239 -1.60 8.59 -26.93
N GLY A 240 -1.59 9.76 -26.30
CA GLY A 240 -0.45 10.68 -26.28
C GLY A 240 0.56 10.38 -25.23
N LYS A 241 0.93 9.20 -24.85
CA LYS A 241 2.06 8.92 -23.89
C LYS A 241 2.41 10.05 -22.90
N ALA A 242 1.62 11.12 -22.85
CA ALA A 242 1.86 12.31 -22.04
C ALA A 242 1.74 12.07 -20.52
N LEU A 243 1.15 10.93 -20.12
CA LEU A 243 1.21 10.37 -18.78
C LEU A 243 2.42 9.43 -18.59
N LEU A 244 3.33 9.37 -19.58
CA LEU A 244 4.46 8.45 -19.65
C LEU A 244 5.83 9.15 -19.60
N VAL A 245 5.86 10.49 -19.46
CA VAL A 245 7.10 11.26 -19.20
C VAL A 245 7.21 11.60 -17.73
#